data_d56818c131e5be9e068a8a1c16ec1570
#
_entry.id   d56818c131e5be9e068a8a1c16ec1570
#
_cell.length_a   1.000
_cell.length_b   1.000
_cell.length_c   1.000
_cell.angle_alpha   90.00
_cell.angle_beta   90.00
_cell.angle_gamma   90.00
#
_symmetry.space_group_name_H-M   'P 1'
#
loop_
_entity.id
_entity.type
_entity.pdbx_description
1 polymer ?
#
loop_
_entity_poly.entity_id
_entity_poly.type
_entity_poly.pdbx_seq_one_letter_code
_entity_poly.pdbx_strand_id
1 'polypeptide(L)'
;MSLAKEDVILAISALSLAIWLYCVFLRGGYWRSNVTDRIVSDAPKAWPHVVAVIPARNEAETIATSLTSLLKQNYPGRFSIVLVDDNSEDATASIAQGLQGAMASSVPLTLLRGEPLPEHWTGKLWALHQGIALASKDN
;
A
#
# COMPACT_ATOMS: atom_id res chain seq x y z
N MET A 1 -21.73 43.04 28.28
CA MET A 1 -22.13 43.18 26.86
C MET A 1 -22.05 41.79 26.29
N SER A 2 -23.19 41.12 26.15
CA SER A 2 -23.25 39.75 25.58
C SER A 2 -23.12 39.89 24.07
N LEU A 3 -22.13 39.24 23.48
CA LEU A 3 -22.00 39.13 22.05
C LEU A 3 -23.27 38.44 21.52
N ALA A 4 -23.89 38.98 20.46
CA ALA A 4 -25.02 38.33 19.82
C ALA A 4 -24.56 36.97 19.24
N LYS A 5 -25.43 35.98 19.23
CA LYS A 5 -25.12 34.65 18.67
C LYS A 5 -24.59 34.74 17.23
N GLU A 6 -25.09 35.71 16.48
CA GLU A 6 -24.66 35.98 15.11
C GLU A 6 -23.20 36.44 15.01
N ASP A 7 -22.77 37.30 15.94
CA ASP A 7 -21.33 37.73 15.99
C ASP A 7 -20.38 36.56 16.29
N VAL A 8 -20.80 35.65 17.17
CA VAL A 8 -19.99 34.47 17.51
C VAL A 8 -19.88 33.53 16.30
N ILE A 9 -20.99 33.27 15.60
CA ILE A 9 -20.99 32.44 14.40
C ILE A 9 -20.12 33.06 13.30
N LEU A 10 -20.24 34.35 13.09
CA LEU A 10 -19.42 35.07 12.11
C LEU A 10 -17.93 34.99 12.45
N ALA A 11 -17.56 35.16 13.70
CA ALA A 11 -16.17 35.05 14.14
C ALA A 11 -15.59 33.64 13.93
N ILE A 12 -16.37 32.59 14.25
CA ILE A 12 -15.95 31.20 14.04
C ILE A 12 -15.79 30.92 12.55
N SER A 13 -16.72 31.37 11.72
CA SER A 13 -16.66 31.19 10.27
C SER A 13 -15.44 31.90 9.65
N ALA A 14 -15.17 33.13 10.07
CA ALA A 14 -14.01 33.88 9.61
C ALA A 14 -12.69 33.22 10.03
N LEU A 15 -12.60 32.73 11.26
CA LEU A 15 -11.43 31.97 11.74
C LEU A 15 -11.24 30.69 10.96
N SER A 16 -12.30 29.92 10.71
CA SER A 16 -12.24 28.71 9.90
C SER A 16 -11.74 28.99 8.48
N LEU A 17 -12.28 30.04 7.85
CA LEU A 17 -11.83 30.46 6.52
C LEU A 17 -10.34 30.84 6.53
N ALA A 18 -9.88 31.61 7.51
CA ALA A 18 -8.49 32.01 7.63
C ALA A 18 -7.54 30.81 7.78
N ILE A 19 -7.93 29.80 8.58
CA ILE A 19 -7.17 28.55 8.75
C ILE A 19 -7.08 27.80 7.42
N TRP A 20 -8.19 27.66 6.69
CA TRP A 20 -8.19 27.02 5.40
C TRP A 20 -7.32 27.73 4.35
N LEU A 21 -7.42 29.04 4.28
CA LEU A 21 -6.56 29.85 3.40
C LEU A 21 -5.07 29.68 3.76
N TYR A 22 -4.75 29.72 5.04
CA TYR A 22 -3.38 29.44 5.51
C TYR A 22 -2.90 28.05 5.08
N CYS A 23 -3.71 27.00 5.30
CA CYS A 23 -3.34 25.63 4.94
C CYS A 23 -3.16 25.47 3.43
N VAL A 24 -4.03 26.09 2.62
CA VAL A 24 -3.97 25.96 1.16
C VAL A 24 -2.80 26.73 0.57
N PHE A 25 -2.58 27.98 0.97
CA PHE A 25 -1.65 28.85 0.28
C PHE A 25 -0.28 28.97 0.95
N LEU A 26 -0.19 28.80 2.28
CA LEU A 26 1.03 29.07 3.04
C LEU A 26 1.66 27.82 3.64
N ARG A 27 0.90 26.75 3.88
CA ARG A 27 1.44 25.52 4.47
C ARG A 27 1.83 24.50 3.43
N GLY A 28 3.09 24.56 2.97
CA GLY A 28 3.78 23.47 2.32
C GLY A 28 3.34 23.09 0.89
N GLY A 29 2.33 23.73 0.32
CA GLY A 29 1.93 23.42 -1.06
C GLY A 29 1.56 21.94 -1.31
N TYR A 30 1.05 21.23 -0.30
CA TYR A 30 0.73 19.79 -0.34
C TYR A 30 -0.26 19.42 -1.47
N TRP A 31 -1.03 20.38 -1.95
CA TRP A 31 -1.94 20.25 -3.10
C TRP A 31 -1.22 20.33 -4.45
N ARG A 32 0.06 20.75 -4.47
CA ARG A 32 0.89 20.74 -5.67
C ARG A 32 1.59 19.40 -5.75
N SER A 33 1.10 18.50 -6.58
CA SER A 33 1.80 17.26 -6.91
C SER A 33 3.00 17.59 -7.79
N ASN A 34 4.12 17.97 -7.18
CA ASN A 34 5.39 18.18 -7.86
C ASN A 34 6.23 16.88 -7.92
N VAL A 35 5.62 15.75 -7.56
CA VAL A 35 6.28 14.47 -7.72
C VAL A 35 6.25 14.13 -9.20
N THR A 36 7.27 14.56 -9.90
CA THR A 36 7.56 14.09 -11.24
C THR A 36 8.58 12.97 -11.11
N ASP A 37 8.34 11.86 -11.78
CA ASP A 37 9.38 10.86 -12.04
C ASP A 37 10.48 11.54 -12.84
N ARG A 38 11.42 12.18 -12.14
CA ARG A 38 12.65 12.60 -12.78
C ARG A 38 13.36 11.33 -13.19
N ILE A 39 13.46 11.12 -14.47
CA ILE A 39 14.39 10.13 -15.01
C ILE A 39 15.75 10.51 -14.43
N VAL A 40 16.19 9.79 -13.41
CA VAL A 40 17.54 9.93 -12.89
C VAL A 40 18.43 9.44 -14.02
N SER A 41 19.21 10.34 -14.61
CA SER A 41 20.04 10.05 -15.79
C SER A 41 21.08 8.96 -15.52
N ASP A 42 21.41 8.72 -14.26
CA ASP A 42 22.35 7.71 -13.84
C ASP A 42 21.59 6.52 -13.22
N ALA A 43 21.49 5.44 -13.98
CA ALA A 43 20.99 4.18 -13.44
C ALA A 43 21.84 3.77 -12.22
N PRO A 44 21.25 3.24 -11.13
CA PRO A 44 22.02 2.77 -9.98
C PRO A 44 23.04 1.72 -10.41
N LYS A 45 24.22 1.75 -9.83
CA LYS A 45 25.31 0.79 -10.15
C LYS A 45 24.91 -0.67 -9.89
N ALA A 46 23.97 -0.87 -8.98
CA ALA A 46 23.36 -2.16 -8.69
C ALA A 46 21.90 -1.96 -8.29
N TRP A 47 21.02 -2.81 -8.80
CA TRP A 47 19.60 -2.81 -8.45
C TRP A 47 19.40 -3.64 -7.18
N PRO A 48 18.79 -3.09 -6.11
CA PRO A 48 18.56 -3.86 -4.89
C PRO A 48 17.55 -4.99 -5.13
N HIS A 49 17.57 -6.01 -4.27
CA HIS A 49 16.47 -6.97 -4.22
C HIS A 49 15.21 -6.29 -3.66
N VAL A 50 14.11 -6.41 -4.37
CA VAL A 50 12.81 -5.87 -3.97
C VAL A 50 11.84 -7.00 -3.72
N VAL A 51 11.21 -7.01 -2.55
CA VAL A 51 10.15 -7.95 -2.19
C VAL A 51 8.84 -7.20 -2.03
N ALA A 52 7.84 -7.50 -2.86
CA ALA A 52 6.49 -6.98 -2.72
C ALA A 52 5.71 -7.82 -1.71
N VAL A 53 5.39 -7.26 -0.55
CA VAL A 53 4.54 -7.92 0.46
C VAL A 53 3.10 -7.44 0.31
N ILE A 54 2.18 -8.36 0.04
CA ILE A 54 0.79 -8.07 -0.30
C ILE A 54 -0.13 -8.78 0.68
N PRO A 55 -0.81 -8.07 1.59
CA PRO A 55 -1.88 -8.64 2.38
C PRO A 55 -3.16 -8.70 1.54
N ALA A 56 -3.82 -9.84 1.51
CA ALA A 56 -5.09 -10.03 0.80
C ALA A 56 -6.13 -10.69 1.71
N ARG A 57 -7.35 -10.22 1.64
CA ARG A 57 -8.51 -10.85 2.30
C ARG A 57 -9.77 -10.62 1.49
N ASN A 58 -10.38 -11.71 1.02
CA ASN A 58 -11.60 -11.68 0.22
C ASN A 58 -11.48 -10.78 -1.03
N GLU A 59 -10.39 -10.97 -1.78
CA GLU A 59 -10.02 -10.19 -2.98
C GLU A 59 -10.17 -11.02 -4.28
N ALA A 60 -11.04 -12.04 -4.30
CA ALA A 60 -11.18 -12.97 -5.43
C ALA A 60 -11.41 -12.27 -6.79
N GLU A 61 -12.11 -11.12 -6.80
CA GLU A 61 -12.40 -10.38 -8.03
C GLU A 61 -11.16 -9.63 -8.58
N THR A 62 -10.24 -9.21 -7.74
CA THR A 62 -9.14 -8.31 -8.12
C THR A 62 -7.77 -8.95 -8.06
N ILE A 63 -7.59 -9.98 -7.24
CA ILE A 63 -6.30 -10.58 -6.95
C ILE A 63 -5.58 -11.12 -8.20
N ALA A 64 -6.32 -11.70 -9.14
CA ALA A 64 -5.74 -12.22 -10.37
C ALA A 64 -5.10 -11.13 -11.22
N THR A 65 -5.80 -9.99 -11.38
CA THR A 65 -5.33 -8.85 -12.15
C THR A 65 -4.11 -8.22 -11.48
N SER A 66 -4.17 -8.02 -10.17
CA SER A 66 -3.11 -7.40 -9.38
C SER A 66 -1.82 -8.23 -9.40
N LEU A 67 -1.92 -9.55 -9.14
CA LEU A 67 -0.77 -10.45 -9.17
C LEU A 67 -0.19 -10.59 -10.57
N THR A 68 -1.03 -10.70 -11.60
CA THR A 68 -0.55 -10.79 -12.99
C THR A 68 0.24 -9.53 -13.38
N SER A 69 -0.20 -8.35 -12.96
CA SER A 69 0.52 -7.10 -13.21
C SER A 69 1.89 -7.11 -12.53
N LEU A 70 1.98 -7.57 -11.30
CA LEU A 70 3.24 -7.65 -10.55
C LEU A 70 4.20 -8.71 -11.11
N LEU A 71 3.67 -9.87 -11.51
CA LEU A 71 4.46 -10.95 -12.13
C LEU A 71 5.05 -10.55 -13.50
N LYS A 72 4.47 -9.53 -14.15
CA LYS A 72 4.95 -8.97 -15.42
C LYS A 72 5.82 -7.72 -15.24
N GLN A 73 6.24 -7.40 -14.01
CA GLN A 73 7.08 -6.22 -13.76
C GLN A 73 8.41 -6.32 -14.51
N ASN A 74 8.81 -5.17 -15.10
CA ASN A 74 10.11 -5.03 -15.78
C ASN A 74 11.12 -4.37 -14.83
N TYR A 75 11.35 -4.97 -13.67
CA TYR A 75 12.36 -4.51 -12.75
C TYR A 75 13.71 -5.14 -13.09
N PRO A 76 14.79 -4.35 -13.29
CA PRO A 76 16.09 -4.88 -13.72
C PRO A 76 16.82 -5.70 -12.65
N GLY A 77 16.45 -5.53 -11.39
CA GLY A 77 17.03 -6.27 -10.27
C GLY A 77 16.26 -7.54 -9.91
N ARG A 78 16.66 -8.17 -8.81
CA ARG A 78 15.90 -9.30 -8.26
C ARG A 78 14.58 -8.81 -7.67
N PHE A 79 13.47 -9.38 -8.12
CA PHE A 79 12.13 -9.06 -7.64
C PHE A 79 11.41 -10.33 -7.21
N SER A 80 10.71 -10.29 -6.08
CA SER A 80 9.89 -11.40 -5.60
C SER A 80 8.61 -10.89 -4.92
N ILE A 81 7.62 -11.76 -4.80
CA ILE A 81 6.31 -11.43 -4.25
C ILE A 81 6.01 -12.39 -3.09
N VAL A 82 5.57 -11.82 -1.96
CA VAL A 82 5.00 -12.56 -0.82
C VAL A 82 3.54 -12.11 -0.69
N LEU A 83 2.61 -12.99 -1.03
CA LEU A 83 1.19 -12.79 -0.79
C LEU A 83 0.80 -13.41 0.53
N VAL A 84 0.22 -12.62 1.43
CA VAL A 84 -0.30 -13.10 2.71
C VAL A 84 -1.83 -13.15 2.65
N ASP A 85 -2.39 -14.35 2.60
CA ASP A 85 -3.82 -14.56 2.67
C ASP A 85 -4.29 -14.48 4.12
N ASP A 86 -4.93 -13.37 4.48
CA ASP A 86 -5.47 -13.12 5.83
C ASP A 86 -6.80 -13.86 6.05
N ASN A 87 -6.73 -15.19 5.97
CA ASN A 87 -7.87 -16.09 6.16
C ASN A 87 -9.10 -15.74 5.31
N SER A 88 -8.89 -15.63 3.99
CA SER A 88 -9.99 -15.42 3.04
C SER A 88 -10.98 -16.59 3.06
N GLU A 89 -12.26 -16.26 2.95
CA GLU A 89 -13.38 -17.20 2.88
C GLU A 89 -13.85 -17.42 1.44
N ASP A 90 -13.33 -16.66 0.50
CA ASP A 90 -13.63 -16.73 -0.93
C ASP A 90 -12.52 -17.46 -1.73
N ALA A 91 -12.53 -17.31 -3.05
CA ALA A 91 -11.56 -17.94 -3.93
C ALA A 91 -10.18 -17.28 -3.98
N THR A 92 -9.88 -16.26 -3.15
CA THR A 92 -8.63 -15.49 -3.20
C THR A 92 -7.38 -16.39 -3.17
N ALA A 93 -7.28 -17.28 -2.17
CA ALA A 93 -6.13 -18.17 -2.01
C ALA A 93 -5.97 -19.14 -3.19
N SER A 94 -7.07 -19.73 -3.67
CA SER A 94 -7.05 -20.68 -4.78
C SER A 94 -6.65 -20.03 -6.12
N ILE A 95 -7.10 -18.82 -6.37
CA ILE A 95 -6.70 -18.03 -7.54
C ILE A 95 -5.20 -17.71 -7.50
N ALA A 96 -4.69 -17.26 -6.35
CA ALA A 96 -3.27 -16.97 -6.17
C ALA A 96 -2.39 -18.22 -6.36
N GLN A 97 -2.83 -19.36 -5.84
CA GLN A 97 -2.14 -20.64 -6.00
C GLN A 97 -2.14 -21.12 -7.47
N GLY A 98 -3.25 -20.91 -8.17
CA GLY A 98 -3.33 -21.20 -9.61
C GLY A 98 -2.34 -20.37 -10.43
N LEU A 99 -2.17 -19.11 -10.11
CA LEU A 99 -1.20 -18.23 -10.77
C LEU A 99 0.25 -18.64 -10.48
N GLN A 100 0.56 -19.06 -9.26
CA GLN A 100 1.88 -19.57 -8.88
C GLN A 100 2.27 -20.79 -9.74
N GLY A 101 1.31 -21.69 -10.02
CA GLY A 101 1.56 -22.90 -10.82
C GLY A 101 1.54 -22.67 -12.32
N ALA A 102 0.74 -21.74 -12.81
CA ALA A 102 0.47 -21.56 -14.25
C ALA A 102 1.47 -20.62 -14.94
N MET A 103 2.06 -19.68 -14.22
CA MET A 103 3.01 -18.72 -14.78
C MET A 103 4.44 -19.22 -14.56
N ALA A 104 5.11 -19.67 -15.62
CA ALA A 104 6.56 -19.82 -15.67
C ALA A 104 7.24 -18.44 -15.61
N SER A 105 6.90 -17.65 -14.60
CA SER A 105 7.44 -16.31 -14.38
C SER A 105 8.82 -16.41 -13.77
N SER A 106 9.72 -15.53 -14.21
CA SER A 106 11.02 -15.34 -13.55
C SER A 106 10.89 -14.69 -12.15
N VAL A 107 9.69 -14.22 -11.81
CA VAL A 107 9.39 -13.59 -10.52
C VAL A 107 8.81 -14.65 -9.56
N PRO A 108 9.53 -14.98 -8.48
CA PRO A 108 9.03 -15.90 -7.46
C PRO A 108 7.80 -15.33 -6.75
N LEU A 109 6.74 -16.14 -6.63
CA LEU A 109 5.55 -15.83 -5.84
C LEU A 109 5.46 -16.82 -4.68
N THR A 110 5.50 -16.33 -3.46
CA THR A 110 5.30 -17.12 -2.25
C THR A 110 3.93 -16.80 -1.66
N LEU A 111 3.10 -17.83 -1.45
CA LEU A 111 1.81 -17.70 -0.77
C LEU A 111 1.97 -18.09 0.70
N LEU A 112 1.68 -17.17 1.60
CA LEU A 112 1.65 -17.38 3.04
C LEU A 112 0.21 -17.33 3.53
N ARG A 113 -0.22 -18.35 4.26
CA ARG A 113 -1.48 -18.31 4.99
C ARG A 113 -1.29 -17.54 6.30
N GLY A 114 -2.10 -16.52 6.54
CA GLY A 114 -2.05 -15.70 7.75
C GLY A 114 -2.40 -16.49 9.01
N GLU A 115 -1.67 -16.21 10.06
CA GLU A 115 -1.96 -16.72 11.41
C GLU A 115 -3.16 -15.95 12.03
N PRO A 116 -3.83 -16.51 13.03
CA PRO A 116 -4.90 -15.83 13.74
C PRO A 116 -4.48 -14.45 14.24
N LEU A 117 -5.40 -13.50 14.17
CA LEU A 117 -5.18 -12.12 14.58
C LEU A 117 -4.96 -12.01 16.09
N PRO A 118 -3.78 -11.52 16.58
CA PRO A 118 -3.57 -11.30 17.99
C PRO A 118 -4.35 -10.09 18.52
N GLU A 119 -4.55 -10.02 19.82
CA GLU A 119 -5.12 -8.83 20.46
C GLU A 119 -4.29 -7.57 20.13
N HIS A 120 -4.98 -6.44 19.97
CA HIS A 120 -4.40 -5.12 19.65
C HIS A 120 -3.79 -4.97 18.25
N TRP A 121 -3.92 -5.98 17.37
CA TRP A 121 -3.52 -5.86 15.97
C TRP A 121 -4.74 -5.65 15.06
N THR A 122 -4.51 -4.98 13.93
CA THR A 122 -5.47 -4.97 12.81
C THR A 122 -5.06 -6.01 11.78
N GLY A 123 -6.04 -6.65 11.11
CA GLY A 123 -5.77 -7.74 10.17
C GLY A 123 -4.72 -7.38 9.13
N LYS A 124 -4.88 -6.23 8.46
CA LYS A 124 -3.93 -5.78 7.44
C LYS A 124 -2.50 -5.60 7.98
N LEU A 125 -2.33 -5.00 9.15
CA LEU A 125 -1.00 -4.79 9.72
C LEU A 125 -0.38 -6.10 10.19
N TRP A 126 -1.20 -7.01 10.74
CA TRP A 126 -0.74 -8.33 11.15
C TRP A 126 -0.29 -9.17 9.95
N ALA A 127 -1.06 -9.18 8.87
CA ALA A 127 -0.68 -9.85 7.63
C ALA A 127 0.62 -9.27 7.04
N LEU A 128 0.74 -7.93 7.00
CA LEU A 128 1.99 -7.28 6.56
C LEU A 128 3.17 -7.66 7.44
N HIS A 129 3.01 -7.68 8.77
CA HIS A 129 4.08 -8.08 9.70
C HIS A 129 4.59 -9.48 9.40
N GLN A 130 3.70 -10.45 9.21
CA GLN A 130 4.07 -11.83 8.87
C GLN A 130 4.81 -11.92 7.53
N GLY A 131 4.30 -11.23 6.52
CA GLY A 131 4.93 -11.21 5.20
C GLY A 131 6.32 -10.57 5.21
N ILE A 132 6.51 -9.47 5.96
CA ILE A 132 7.82 -8.83 6.15
C ILE A 132 8.78 -9.75 6.89
N ALA A 133 8.32 -10.43 7.95
CA ALA A 133 9.14 -11.38 8.69
C ALA A 133 9.63 -12.55 7.81
N LEU A 134 8.79 -13.01 6.87
CA LEU A 134 9.19 -14.01 5.88
C LEU A 134 10.20 -13.44 4.88
N ALA A 135 9.91 -12.28 4.29
CA ALA A 135 10.78 -11.63 3.31
C ALA A 135 12.17 -11.30 3.86
N SER A 136 12.27 -10.99 5.15
CA SER A 136 13.56 -10.67 5.81
C SER A 136 14.46 -11.88 6.03
N LYS A 137 13.95 -13.10 5.90
CA LYS A 137 14.76 -14.33 6.01
C LYS A 137 15.43 -14.70 4.68
N ASP A 138 14.92 -14.17 3.57
CA ASP A 138 15.40 -14.46 2.22
C ASP A 138 16.46 -13.45 1.73
N ASN A 139 16.78 -12.46 2.54
CA ASN A 139 17.82 -11.45 2.34
C ASN A 139 19.01 -11.72 3.25
#